data_ca304f4cadc15dc1131dd9d117dcb5ff
#
_entry.id   ca304f4cadc15dc1131dd9d117dcb5ff
#
_cell.length_a   1.000
_cell.length_b   1.000
_cell.length_c   1.000
_cell.angle_alpha   90.00
_cell.angle_beta   90.00
_cell.angle_gamma   90.00
#
_symmetry.space_group_name_H-M   'P 1'
#
loop_
_entity.id
_entity.type
_entity.pdbx_description
1 polymer ?
#
loop_
_entity_poly.entity_id
_entity_poly.type
_entity_poly.pdbx_seq_one_letter_code
_entity_poly.pdbx_strand_id
1 'polypeptide(L)'
;DIFLGKIKKWRDPRVRAVNPGLKLPDEDITICHRADGSGTTWIFTTYLSKVSPEWKEKVGADKAVSWPHGVGGKGNPGVTELVKKVSGSIGYVEFAYALENKLNYVMLQNRSGEFVGPTIKSFQAACENANWEKAPGFYVDLNDQPGQASWPITGSSFILMHKDQLEAGKALEMLKFFNWCFGKGTSIASDLHYVPIPPKVYGLVESIWKTSITANASQVWKAETSTAANPASKSKE
;
A
#
# COMPACT_ATOMS: atom_id res chain seq x y z
N ASP A 1 -13.49 -12.76 -8.27
CA ASP A 1 -14.80 -13.45 -8.36
C ASP A 1 -15.75 -13.05 -7.21
N ILE A 2 -15.28 -12.90 -5.96
CA ILE A 2 -16.13 -12.43 -4.86
C ILE A 2 -16.68 -11.03 -5.18
N PHE A 3 -15.81 -10.08 -5.48
CA PHE A 3 -16.21 -8.69 -5.74
C PHE A 3 -17.01 -8.50 -7.04
N LEU A 4 -16.95 -9.46 -7.97
CA LEU A 4 -17.83 -9.54 -9.14
C LEU A 4 -19.19 -10.22 -8.84
N GLY A 5 -19.41 -10.69 -7.61
CA GLY A 5 -20.63 -11.39 -7.22
C GLY A 5 -20.79 -12.81 -7.80
N LYS A 6 -19.72 -13.40 -8.33
CA LYS A 6 -19.69 -14.77 -8.84
C LYS A 6 -19.53 -15.82 -7.75
N ILE A 7 -18.85 -15.47 -6.66
CA ILE A 7 -18.73 -16.25 -5.44
C ILE A 7 -19.56 -15.55 -4.38
N LYS A 8 -20.64 -16.18 -3.96
CA LYS A 8 -21.62 -15.60 -3.03
C LYS A 8 -21.61 -16.23 -1.64
N LYS A 9 -20.95 -17.38 -1.49
CA LYS A 9 -20.91 -18.12 -0.22
C LYS A 9 -19.49 -18.46 0.17
N TRP A 10 -19.19 -18.44 1.47
CA TRP A 10 -17.91 -18.86 1.99
C TRP A 10 -17.60 -20.35 1.69
N ARG A 11 -18.62 -21.20 1.59
CA ARG A 11 -18.48 -22.63 1.23
C ARG A 11 -18.37 -22.91 -0.27
N ASP A 12 -18.27 -21.87 -1.13
CA ASP A 12 -18.05 -22.07 -2.57
C ASP A 12 -16.83 -23.01 -2.79
N PRO A 13 -16.90 -23.97 -3.70
CA PRO A 13 -15.80 -24.91 -3.96
C PRO A 13 -14.47 -24.21 -4.29
N ARG A 14 -14.50 -23.06 -4.94
CA ARG A 14 -13.30 -22.25 -5.28
C ARG A 14 -12.64 -21.68 -4.04
N VAL A 15 -13.41 -21.24 -3.02
CA VAL A 15 -12.88 -20.77 -1.74
C VAL A 15 -12.32 -21.94 -0.95
N ARG A 16 -13.02 -23.09 -0.93
CA ARG A 16 -12.56 -24.31 -0.25
C ARG A 16 -11.24 -24.84 -0.83
N ALA A 17 -11.08 -24.79 -2.14
CA ALA A 17 -9.89 -25.30 -2.82
C ALA A 17 -8.59 -24.59 -2.37
N VAL A 18 -8.66 -23.30 -2.03
CA VAL A 18 -7.50 -22.54 -1.54
C VAL A 18 -7.42 -22.44 -0.02
N ASN A 19 -8.33 -23.11 0.69
CA ASN A 19 -8.37 -23.19 2.16
C ASN A 19 -8.51 -24.64 2.63
N PRO A 20 -7.56 -25.55 2.30
CA PRO A 20 -7.63 -26.95 2.67
C PRO A 20 -7.64 -27.10 4.20
N GLY A 21 -8.58 -27.90 4.70
CA GLY A 21 -8.72 -28.18 6.13
C GLY A 21 -9.45 -27.11 6.95
N LEU A 22 -9.74 -25.93 6.38
CA LEU A 22 -10.49 -24.89 7.08
C LEU A 22 -12.00 -25.19 7.04
N LYS A 23 -12.65 -25.15 8.20
CA LYS A 23 -14.11 -25.28 8.31
C LYS A 23 -14.77 -23.93 7.98
N LEU A 24 -15.07 -23.70 6.72
CA LEU A 24 -15.72 -22.48 6.26
C LEU A 24 -17.21 -22.46 6.69
N PRO A 25 -17.75 -21.29 7.11
CA PRO A 25 -19.15 -21.16 7.49
C PRO A 25 -20.08 -21.32 6.28
N ASP A 26 -21.32 -21.75 6.53
CA ASP A 26 -22.37 -21.77 5.50
C ASP A 26 -23.13 -20.45 5.51
N GLU A 27 -22.42 -19.39 5.14
CA GLU A 27 -22.92 -18.02 5.14
C GLU A 27 -22.72 -17.38 3.76
N ASP A 28 -23.59 -16.43 3.45
CA ASP A 28 -23.42 -15.57 2.28
C ASP A 28 -22.30 -14.57 2.53
N ILE A 29 -21.59 -14.21 1.45
CA ILE A 29 -20.53 -13.20 1.51
C ILE A 29 -21.16 -11.83 1.27
N THR A 30 -21.08 -10.94 2.25
CA THR A 30 -21.45 -9.54 2.10
C THR A 30 -20.20 -8.69 1.83
N ILE A 31 -20.17 -8.00 0.69
CA ILE A 31 -19.07 -7.11 0.32
C ILE A 31 -19.27 -5.76 1.01
N CYS A 32 -18.23 -5.28 1.71
CA CYS A 32 -18.18 -3.94 2.30
C CYS A 32 -17.17 -3.08 1.53
N HIS A 33 -17.63 -1.98 0.96
CA HIS A 33 -16.81 -1.10 0.12
C HIS A 33 -16.92 0.37 0.55
N ARG A 34 -16.10 1.24 0.00
CA ARG A 34 -16.17 2.69 0.24
C ARG A 34 -17.36 3.29 -0.51
N ALA A 35 -18.09 4.18 0.18
CA ALA A 35 -19.19 4.97 -0.39
C ALA A 35 -18.77 6.37 -0.82
N ASP A 36 -17.50 6.74 -0.59
CA ASP A 36 -16.89 8.02 -0.92
C ASP A 36 -15.71 7.85 -1.89
N GLY A 37 -15.28 8.93 -2.52
CA GLY A 37 -14.05 8.94 -3.32
C GLY A 37 -12.82 8.63 -2.45
N SER A 38 -12.03 7.60 -2.82
CA SER A 38 -11.01 7.03 -1.94
C SER A 38 -9.76 6.58 -2.69
N GLY A 39 -8.59 6.99 -2.16
CA GLY A 39 -7.30 6.44 -2.60
C GLY A 39 -7.18 4.94 -2.33
N THR A 40 -7.73 4.45 -1.20
CA THR A 40 -7.76 3.02 -0.87
C THR A 40 -8.60 2.24 -1.89
N THR A 41 -9.75 2.80 -2.33
CA THR A 41 -10.55 2.23 -3.42
C THR A 41 -9.75 2.19 -4.72
N TRP A 42 -9.04 3.27 -5.07
CA TRP A 42 -8.24 3.31 -6.28
C TRP A 42 -7.15 2.22 -6.28
N ILE A 43 -6.41 2.05 -5.18
CA ILE A 43 -5.40 1.00 -5.03
C ILE A 43 -6.03 -0.38 -5.20
N PHE A 44 -7.13 -0.65 -4.49
CA PHE A 44 -7.82 -1.93 -4.53
C PHE A 44 -8.38 -2.26 -5.91
N THR A 45 -9.07 -1.32 -6.57
CA THR A 45 -9.66 -1.52 -7.90
C THR A 45 -8.60 -1.59 -9.01
N THR A 46 -7.46 -0.89 -8.83
CA THR A 46 -6.29 -1.03 -9.71
C THR A 46 -5.73 -2.46 -9.62
N TYR A 47 -5.55 -3.00 -8.41
CA TYR A 47 -5.15 -4.40 -8.24
C TYR A 47 -6.15 -5.35 -8.90
N LEU A 48 -7.45 -5.22 -8.63
CA LEU A 48 -8.47 -6.08 -9.24
C LEU A 48 -8.45 -6.01 -10.77
N SER A 49 -8.19 -4.84 -11.34
CA SER A 49 -8.07 -4.67 -12.79
C SER A 49 -6.80 -5.33 -13.37
N LYS A 50 -5.73 -5.44 -12.59
CA LYS A 50 -4.51 -6.15 -13.01
C LYS A 50 -4.69 -7.66 -13.04
N VAL A 51 -5.40 -8.22 -12.06
CA VAL A 51 -5.54 -9.67 -11.89
C VAL A 51 -6.81 -10.26 -12.50
N SER A 52 -7.74 -9.43 -12.96
CA SER A 52 -9.00 -9.85 -13.56
C SER A 52 -9.35 -9.02 -14.80
N PRO A 53 -9.17 -9.56 -16.03
CA PRO A 53 -9.61 -8.90 -17.25
C PRO A 53 -11.09 -8.52 -17.22
N GLU A 54 -11.94 -9.38 -16.68
CA GLU A 54 -13.36 -9.11 -16.55
C GLU A 54 -13.68 -7.95 -15.61
N TRP A 55 -12.97 -7.85 -14.46
CA TRP A 55 -13.11 -6.68 -13.59
C TRP A 55 -12.69 -5.41 -14.33
N LYS A 56 -11.56 -5.45 -15.03
CA LYS A 56 -11.03 -4.33 -15.80
C LYS A 56 -12.03 -3.83 -16.84
N GLU A 57 -12.71 -4.75 -17.53
CA GLU A 57 -13.68 -4.42 -18.58
C GLU A 57 -15.02 -3.90 -18.00
N LYS A 58 -15.53 -4.54 -16.94
CA LYS A 58 -16.89 -4.26 -16.44
C LYS A 58 -16.95 -3.14 -15.41
N VAL A 59 -15.90 -2.98 -14.60
CA VAL A 59 -15.87 -2.06 -13.44
C VAL A 59 -14.73 -1.05 -13.56
N GLY A 60 -13.52 -1.53 -13.90
CA GLY A 60 -12.34 -0.71 -14.04
C GLY A 60 -11.68 -0.34 -12.69
N ALA A 61 -10.86 0.72 -12.72
CA ALA A 61 -10.10 1.24 -11.58
C ALA A 61 -10.30 2.74 -11.44
N ASP A 62 -10.83 3.18 -10.29
CA ASP A 62 -11.01 4.59 -9.96
C ASP A 62 -11.10 4.76 -8.43
N LYS A 63 -11.09 6.03 -7.98
CA LYS A 63 -11.37 6.42 -6.59
C LYS A 63 -12.82 6.13 -6.17
N ALA A 64 -13.73 6.02 -7.12
CA ALA A 64 -15.12 5.62 -6.96
C ALA A 64 -15.56 4.84 -8.19
N VAL A 65 -16.11 3.66 -7.99
CA VAL A 65 -16.57 2.76 -9.05
C VAL A 65 -18.03 2.34 -8.83
N SER A 66 -18.70 1.88 -9.88
CA SER A 66 -20.00 1.24 -9.75
C SER A 66 -19.82 -0.18 -9.23
N TRP A 67 -19.97 -0.36 -7.93
CA TRP A 67 -19.82 -1.68 -7.31
C TRP A 67 -20.93 -2.62 -7.76
N PRO A 68 -20.61 -3.83 -8.24
CA PRO A 68 -21.63 -4.80 -8.66
C PRO A 68 -22.56 -5.22 -7.52
N HIS A 69 -22.03 -5.32 -6.29
CA HIS A 69 -22.73 -5.76 -5.10
C HIS A 69 -22.11 -5.12 -3.86
N GLY A 70 -22.82 -5.16 -2.73
CA GLY A 70 -22.29 -4.83 -1.44
C GLY A 70 -22.97 -3.65 -0.78
N VAL A 71 -22.41 -3.26 0.37
CA VAL A 71 -22.85 -2.12 1.17
C VAL A 71 -21.70 -1.12 1.33
N GLY A 72 -22.04 0.17 1.21
CA GLY A 72 -21.06 1.25 1.26
C GLY A 72 -20.87 1.82 2.66
N GLY A 73 -19.60 1.96 3.08
CA GLY A 73 -19.20 2.65 4.31
C GLY A 73 -18.42 3.93 4.01
N LYS A 74 -18.63 4.99 4.78
CA LYS A 74 -17.90 6.25 4.62
C LYS A 74 -16.53 6.16 5.29
N GLY A 75 -15.47 6.36 4.54
CA GLY A 75 -14.10 6.28 5.01
C GLY A 75 -13.68 4.86 5.41
N ASN A 76 -12.41 4.68 5.78
CA ASN A 76 -11.95 3.42 6.37
C ASN A 76 -12.72 3.06 7.65
N PRO A 77 -13.04 4.02 8.56
CA PRO A 77 -13.86 3.71 9.74
C PRO A 77 -15.22 3.10 9.39
N GLY A 78 -15.93 3.65 8.39
CA GLY A 78 -17.25 3.14 8.00
C GLY A 78 -17.20 1.72 7.44
N VAL A 79 -16.19 1.38 6.63
CA VAL A 79 -15.99 0.00 6.14
C VAL A 79 -15.61 -0.92 7.30
N THR A 80 -14.72 -0.48 8.20
CA THR A 80 -14.33 -1.23 9.41
C THR A 80 -15.55 -1.61 10.25
N GLU A 81 -16.43 -0.65 10.52
CA GLU A 81 -17.64 -0.89 11.31
C GLU A 81 -18.62 -1.84 10.62
N LEU A 82 -18.76 -1.76 9.29
CA LEU A 82 -19.58 -2.71 8.53
C LEU A 82 -19.01 -4.13 8.65
N VAL A 83 -17.70 -4.31 8.46
CA VAL A 83 -17.06 -5.62 8.58
C VAL A 83 -17.19 -6.21 9.98
N LYS A 84 -17.15 -5.39 11.03
CA LYS A 84 -17.35 -5.84 12.43
C LYS A 84 -18.79 -6.25 12.71
N LYS A 85 -19.78 -5.60 12.11
CA LYS A 85 -21.20 -5.78 12.42
C LYS A 85 -21.90 -6.80 11.55
N VAL A 86 -21.43 -6.99 10.32
CA VAL A 86 -22.09 -7.87 9.34
C VAL A 86 -21.37 -9.21 9.31
N SER A 87 -22.03 -10.26 9.79
CA SER A 87 -21.51 -11.62 9.72
C SER A 87 -21.26 -12.03 8.26
N GLY A 88 -20.20 -12.81 8.03
CA GLY A 88 -19.83 -13.27 6.68
C GLY A 88 -19.34 -12.16 5.74
N SER A 89 -19.08 -10.96 6.24
CA SER A 89 -18.64 -9.86 5.39
C SER A 89 -17.16 -9.92 5.03
N ILE A 90 -16.83 -9.30 3.90
CA ILE A 90 -15.46 -9.04 3.44
C ILE A 90 -15.37 -7.61 2.93
N GLY A 91 -14.28 -6.91 3.23
CA GLY A 91 -14.04 -5.55 2.78
C GLY A 91 -12.57 -5.28 2.56
N TYR A 92 -12.25 -4.02 2.27
CA TYR A 92 -10.87 -3.53 2.18
C TYR A 92 -10.74 -2.21 2.95
N VAL A 93 -9.64 -2.08 3.68
CA VAL A 93 -9.27 -0.89 4.46
C VAL A 93 -7.74 -0.76 4.46
N GLU A 94 -7.23 0.38 4.87
CA GLU A 94 -5.81 0.50 5.17
C GLU A 94 -5.41 -0.46 6.30
N PHE A 95 -4.21 -1.00 6.22
CA PHE A 95 -3.71 -2.03 7.14
C PHE A 95 -3.74 -1.58 8.61
N ALA A 96 -3.44 -0.32 8.89
CA ALA A 96 -3.54 0.27 10.23
C ALA A 96 -4.94 0.05 10.84
N TYR A 97 -6.01 0.29 10.07
CA TYR A 97 -7.39 0.07 10.55
C TYR A 97 -7.69 -1.39 10.87
N ALA A 98 -7.15 -2.32 10.08
CA ALA A 98 -7.31 -3.74 10.36
C ALA A 98 -6.63 -4.14 11.68
N LEU A 99 -5.42 -3.64 11.93
CA LEU A 99 -4.66 -3.92 13.16
C LEU A 99 -5.29 -3.29 14.39
N GLU A 100 -5.57 -1.98 14.36
CA GLU A 100 -6.15 -1.24 15.49
C GLU A 100 -7.51 -1.80 15.90
N ASN A 101 -8.30 -2.26 14.94
CA ASN A 101 -9.63 -2.81 15.18
C ASN A 101 -9.64 -4.35 15.34
N LYS A 102 -8.46 -5.00 15.32
CA LYS A 102 -8.30 -6.44 15.46
C LYS A 102 -9.16 -7.24 14.48
N LEU A 103 -9.25 -6.74 13.23
CA LEU A 103 -9.96 -7.44 12.16
C LEU A 103 -9.11 -8.63 11.66
N ASN A 104 -9.81 -9.70 11.30
CA ASN A 104 -9.17 -10.77 10.54
C ASN A 104 -8.84 -10.27 9.14
N TYR A 105 -7.71 -10.70 8.60
CA TYR A 105 -7.32 -10.39 7.24
C TYR A 105 -7.00 -11.67 6.46
N VAL A 106 -7.16 -11.60 5.16
CA VAL A 106 -6.90 -12.72 4.25
C VAL A 106 -5.45 -12.74 3.82
N MET A 107 -4.93 -13.92 3.50
CA MET A 107 -3.73 -14.07 2.69
C MET A 107 -4.13 -13.98 1.22
N LEU A 108 -3.30 -13.33 0.40
CA LEU A 108 -3.52 -13.21 -1.03
C LEU A 108 -2.38 -13.90 -1.80
N GLN A 109 -2.76 -14.59 -2.86
CA GLN A 109 -1.78 -15.12 -3.79
C GLN A 109 -1.17 -13.97 -4.59
N ASN A 110 0.14 -13.83 -4.52
CA ASN A 110 0.87 -12.79 -5.24
C ASN A 110 1.25 -13.24 -6.67
N ARG A 111 1.87 -12.34 -7.41
CA ARG A 111 2.32 -12.59 -8.79
C ARG A 111 3.29 -13.77 -8.95
N SER A 112 4.00 -14.15 -7.88
CA SER A 112 4.92 -15.30 -7.87
C SER A 112 4.22 -16.62 -7.52
N GLY A 113 2.90 -16.59 -7.27
CA GLY A 113 2.10 -17.77 -6.90
C GLY A 113 2.07 -18.06 -5.40
N GLU A 114 2.76 -17.27 -4.58
CA GLU A 114 2.84 -17.46 -3.13
C GLU A 114 1.69 -16.79 -2.39
N PHE A 115 1.13 -17.47 -1.38
CA PHE A 115 0.16 -16.86 -0.48
C PHE A 115 0.87 -16.06 0.62
N VAL A 116 0.70 -14.76 0.60
CA VAL A 116 1.33 -13.82 1.54
C VAL A 116 0.29 -13.08 2.37
N GLY A 117 0.64 -12.76 3.63
CA GLY A 117 -0.15 -11.91 4.50
C GLY A 117 0.33 -10.46 4.46
N PRO A 118 -0.52 -9.49 4.87
CA PRO A 118 -0.12 -8.09 5.00
C PRO A 118 0.76 -7.93 6.23
N THR A 119 2.04 -7.71 6.02
CA THR A 119 3.05 -7.45 7.06
C THR A 119 3.97 -6.34 6.61
N ILE A 120 4.66 -5.68 7.56
CA ILE A 120 5.67 -4.66 7.23
C ILE A 120 6.64 -5.21 6.17
N LYS A 121 7.14 -6.44 6.36
CA LYS A 121 8.09 -7.08 5.43
C LYS A 121 7.50 -7.32 4.05
N SER A 122 6.24 -7.74 3.94
CA SER A 122 5.62 -8.01 2.64
C SER A 122 5.27 -6.73 1.86
N PHE A 123 4.91 -5.65 2.53
CA PHE A 123 4.78 -4.33 1.92
C PHE A 123 6.15 -3.78 1.47
N GLN A 124 7.18 -3.91 2.30
CA GLN A 124 8.54 -3.51 1.93
C GLN A 124 9.06 -4.30 0.74
N ALA A 125 8.80 -5.61 0.68
CA ALA A 125 9.18 -6.44 -0.47
C ALA A 125 8.51 -5.95 -1.76
N ALA A 126 7.23 -5.58 -1.74
CA ALA A 126 6.57 -4.99 -2.90
C ALA A 126 7.22 -3.66 -3.33
N CYS A 127 7.59 -2.82 -2.35
CA CYS A 127 8.28 -1.56 -2.59
C CYS A 127 9.68 -1.77 -3.20
N GLU A 128 10.47 -2.69 -2.66
CA GLU A 128 11.84 -2.99 -3.14
C GLU A 128 11.89 -3.61 -4.54
N ASN A 129 10.86 -4.39 -4.89
CA ASN A 129 10.78 -5.07 -6.18
C ASN A 129 10.16 -4.22 -7.29
N ALA A 130 9.68 -3.01 -6.96
CA ALA A 130 9.17 -2.08 -7.95
C ALA A 130 10.30 -1.40 -8.74
N ASN A 131 10.00 -1.07 -10.00
CA ASN A 131 10.99 -0.45 -10.89
C ASN A 131 10.96 1.08 -10.78
N TRP A 132 11.53 1.61 -9.71
CA TRP A 132 11.57 3.04 -9.42
C TRP A 132 12.37 3.86 -10.43
N GLU A 133 13.48 3.30 -10.94
CA GLU A 133 14.40 4.00 -11.84
C GLU A 133 13.75 4.36 -13.18
N LYS A 134 12.83 3.52 -13.65
CA LYS A 134 12.10 3.74 -14.91
C LYS A 134 10.80 4.52 -14.73
N ALA A 135 10.45 4.89 -13.50
CA ALA A 135 9.20 5.56 -13.21
C ALA A 135 9.28 7.07 -13.51
N PRO A 136 8.47 7.61 -14.44
CA PRO A 136 8.43 9.05 -14.70
C PRO A 136 8.08 9.83 -13.43
N GLY A 137 8.89 10.84 -13.10
CA GLY A 137 8.71 11.63 -11.88
C GLY A 137 8.83 10.83 -10.58
N PHE A 138 9.46 9.65 -10.63
CA PHE A 138 9.59 8.73 -9.50
C PHE A 138 8.24 8.26 -8.93
N TYR A 139 7.22 8.19 -9.80
CA TYR A 139 5.89 7.67 -9.45
C TYR A 139 5.73 6.23 -9.96
N VAL A 140 5.45 5.29 -9.07
CA VAL A 140 5.23 3.90 -9.41
C VAL A 140 3.98 3.37 -8.71
N ASP A 141 3.19 2.59 -9.45
CA ASP A 141 2.10 1.81 -8.88
C ASP A 141 2.66 0.52 -8.26
N LEU A 142 2.53 0.38 -6.94
CA LEU A 142 3.07 -0.74 -6.18
C LEU A 142 2.16 -1.98 -6.16
N ASN A 143 1.00 -1.94 -6.83
CA ASN A 143 0.15 -3.12 -6.93
C ASN A 143 0.78 -4.21 -7.80
N ASP A 144 0.64 -5.45 -7.37
CA ASP A 144 1.04 -6.65 -8.09
C ASP A 144 2.52 -6.66 -8.51
N GLN A 145 3.39 -6.22 -7.60
CA GLN A 145 4.84 -6.24 -7.84
C GLN A 145 5.39 -7.68 -7.79
N PRO A 146 6.47 -7.98 -8.53
CA PRO A 146 7.12 -9.29 -8.48
C PRO A 146 7.72 -9.57 -7.10
N GLY A 147 8.14 -10.82 -6.88
CA GLY A 147 8.81 -11.28 -5.67
C GLY A 147 7.93 -12.16 -4.78
N GLN A 148 8.53 -13.23 -4.26
CA GLN A 148 7.82 -14.27 -3.48
C GLN A 148 7.16 -13.73 -2.21
N ALA A 149 7.74 -12.70 -1.58
CA ALA A 149 7.22 -12.12 -0.36
C ALA A 149 6.38 -10.84 -0.58
N SER A 150 6.21 -10.37 -1.83
CA SER A 150 5.54 -9.10 -2.12
C SER A 150 4.04 -9.18 -1.85
N TRP A 151 3.53 -8.28 -0.98
CA TRP A 151 2.09 -8.11 -0.79
C TRP A 151 1.47 -7.47 -2.03
N PRO A 152 0.41 -8.05 -2.63
CA PRO A 152 -0.04 -7.64 -3.95
C PRO A 152 -0.86 -6.35 -3.98
N ILE A 153 -1.40 -5.88 -2.85
CA ILE A 153 -2.19 -4.64 -2.77
C ILE A 153 -1.42 -3.61 -1.95
N THR A 154 -0.53 -2.88 -2.60
CA THR A 154 0.34 -1.91 -1.95
C THR A 154 0.18 -0.54 -2.58
N GLY A 155 0.09 0.49 -1.77
CA GLY A 155 0.15 1.88 -2.19
C GLY A 155 1.15 2.67 -1.37
N SER A 156 1.74 3.71 -1.95
CA SER A 156 2.60 4.66 -1.24
C SER A 156 2.01 6.06 -1.22
N SER A 157 2.36 6.81 -0.18
CA SER A 157 2.17 8.26 -0.16
C SER A 157 3.35 8.93 -0.83
N PHE A 158 3.07 9.87 -1.71
CA PHE A 158 4.09 10.62 -2.45
C PHE A 158 4.14 12.07 -1.97
N ILE A 159 5.36 12.57 -1.78
CA ILE A 159 5.62 13.97 -1.47
C ILE A 159 5.97 14.66 -2.78
N LEU A 160 5.19 15.66 -3.16
CA LEU A 160 5.44 16.43 -4.38
C LEU A 160 6.30 17.64 -4.05
N MET A 161 7.41 17.79 -4.78
CA MET A 161 8.30 18.92 -4.68
C MET A 161 8.59 19.49 -6.06
N HIS A 162 8.65 20.82 -6.16
CA HIS A 162 9.22 21.47 -7.34
C HIS A 162 10.71 21.11 -7.44
N LYS A 163 11.20 20.85 -8.65
CA LYS A 163 12.63 20.63 -8.87
C LYS A 163 13.42 21.91 -8.63
N ASP A 164 12.92 23.03 -9.17
CA ASP A 164 13.49 24.35 -8.97
C ASP A 164 12.76 25.05 -7.83
N GLN A 165 13.48 25.27 -6.75
CA GLN A 165 12.98 25.85 -5.52
C GLN A 165 13.26 27.35 -5.49
N LEU A 166 12.30 28.15 -5.00
CA LEU A 166 12.47 29.60 -4.88
C LEU A 166 13.45 30.01 -3.79
N GLU A 167 13.47 29.23 -2.67
CA GLU A 167 14.25 29.55 -1.50
C GLU A 167 15.07 28.33 -1.04
N ALA A 168 16.39 28.38 -1.27
CA ALA A 168 17.31 27.28 -0.94
C ALA A 168 17.24 26.85 0.53
N GLY A 169 17.14 27.82 1.47
CA GLY A 169 17.08 27.53 2.91
C GLY A 169 15.82 26.73 3.29
N LYS A 170 14.65 27.15 2.82
CA LYS A 170 13.40 26.43 3.10
C LYS A 170 13.40 25.04 2.48
N ALA A 171 13.88 24.91 1.25
CA ALA A 171 13.99 23.64 0.57
C ALA A 171 14.92 22.69 1.33
N LEU A 172 16.06 23.17 1.82
CA LEU A 172 16.99 22.36 2.61
C LEU A 172 16.36 21.87 3.93
N GLU A 173 15.69 22.74 4.68
CA GLU A 173 15.02 22.34 5.92
C GLU A 173 13.91 21.31 5.67
N MET A 174 13.16 21.44 4.58
CA MET A 174 12.16 20.45 4.19
C MET A 174 12.81 19.09 3.85
N LEU A 175 13.91 19.07 3.11
CA LEU A 175 14.65 17.83 2.82
C LEU A 175 15.25 17.21 4.09
N LYS A 176 15.77 18.01 5.01
CA LYS A 176 16.23 17.53 6.33
C LYS A 176 15.10 16.88 7.12
N PHE A 177 13.90 17.48 7.11
CA PHE A 177 12.74 16.90 7.76
C PHE A 177 12.38 15.53 7.17
N PHE A 178 12.31 15.39 5.85
CA PHE A 178 12.02 14.10 5.22
C PHE A 178 13.15 13.09 5.41
N ASN A 179 14.41 13.53 5.38
CA ASN A 179 15.54 12.67 5.74
C ASN A 179 15.40 12.12 7.16
N TRP A 180 14.99 12.96 8.11
CA TRP A 180 14.68 12.50 9.46
C TRP A 180 13.51 11.50 9.48
N CYS A 181 12.44 11.75 8.73
CA CYS A 181 11.32 10.82 8.61
C CYS A 181 11.76 9.44 8.12
N PHE A 182 12.61 9.40 7.09
CA PHE A 182 13.10 8.13 6.51
C PHE A 182 14.20 7.47 7.37
N GLY A 183 14.79 8.18 8.29
CA GLY A 183 15.79 7.67 9.23
C GLY A 183 15.19 7.43 10.63
N LYS A 184 15.34 8.40 11.51
CA LYS A 184 14.92 8.29 12.92
C LYS A 184 13.41 8.20 13.11
N GLY A 185 12.61 8.75 12.19
CA GLY A 185 11.15 8.71 12.21
C GLY A 185 10.53 7.35 11.87
N THR A 186 11.31 6.38 11.40
CA THR A 186 10.81 5.07 10.98
C THR A 186 10.14 4.27 12.10
N SER A 187 10.63 4.37 13.33
CA SER A 187 10.00 3.74 14.49
C SER A 187 8.62 4.30 14.76
N ILE A 188 8.46 5.62 14.69
CA ILE A 188 7.17 6.30 14.86
C ILE A 188 6.17 5.85 13.79
N ALA A 189 6.62 5.78 12.52
CA ALA A 189 5.77 5.27 11.44
C ALA A 189 5.30 3.83 11.72
N SER A 190 6.20 2.96 12.19
CA SER A 190 5.88 1.57 12.54
C SER A 190 4.91 1.48 13.72
N ASP A 191 5.09 2.32 14.75
CA ASP A 191 4.20 2.37 15.91
C ASP A 191 2.77 2.82 15.52
N LEU A 192 2.66 3.63 14.47
CA LEU A 192 1.40 4.05 13.85
C LEU A 192 0.88 3.06 12.79
N HIS A 193 1.48 1.87 12.70
CA HIS A 193 1.16 0.83 11.72
C HIS A 193 1.35 1.23 10.24
N TYR A 194 2.15 2.28 9.98
CA TYR A 194 2.62 2.59 8.64
C TYR A 194 3.92 1.83 8.32
N VAL A 195 4.14 1.59 7.05
CA VAL A 195 5.31 0.84 6.58
C VAL A 195 6.40 1.82 6.15
N PRO A 196 7.54 1.87 6.87
CA PRO A 196 8.67 2.69 6.45
C PRO A 196 9.20 2.27 5.08
N ILE A 197 9.60 3.25 4.29
CA ILE A 197 10.23 3.00 2.98
C ILE A 197 11.56 2.24 3.20
N PRO A 198 11.82 1.17 2.43
CA PRO A 198 13.06 0.40 2.57
C PRO A 198 14.30 1.25 2.27
N PRO A 199 15.44 0.97 2.92
CA PRO A 199 16.69 1.72 2.72
C PRO A 199 17.15 1.79 1.25
N LYS A 200 16.95 0.71 0.49
CA LYS A 200 17.25 0.68 -0.95
C LYS A 200 16.48 1.77 -1.71
N VAL A 201 15.18 1.90 -1.45
CA VAL A 201 14.32 2.88 -2.13
C VAL A 201 14.63 4.29 -1.63
N TYR A 202 14.88 4.45 -0.33
CA TYR A 202 15.33 5.73 0.20
C TYR A 202 16.64 6.22 -0.45
N GLY A 203 17.60 5.34 -0.68
CA GLY A 203 18.83 5.69 -1.40
C GLY A 203 18.58 6.24 -2.82
N LEU A 204 17.57 5.71 -3.53
CA LEU A 204 17.16 6.24 -4.83
C LEU A 204 16.52 7.63 -4.69
N VAL A 205 15.65 7.84 -3.69
CA VAL A 205 15.05 9.15 -3.38
C VAL A 205 16.13 10.18 -3.07
N GLU A 206 17.09 9.84 -2.21
CA GLU A 206 18.21 10.72 -1.85
C GLU A 206 19.07 11.07 -3.08
N SER A 207 19.28 10.13 -3.98
CA SER A 207 19.98 10.39 -5.25
C SER A 207 19.26 11.43 -6.10
N ILE A 208 17.92 11.37 -6.17
CA ILE A 208 17.11 12.38 -6.87
C ILE A 208 17.23 13.74 -6.19
N TRP A 209 17.22 13.81 -4.86
CA TRP A 209 17.43 15.06 -4.15
C TRP A 209 18.77 15.70 -4.51
N LYS A 210 19.85 14.90 -4.59
CA LYS A 210 21.20 15.35 -4.94
C LYS A 210 21.30 15.86 -6.37
N THR A 211 20.54 15.28 -7.27
CA THR A 211 20.69 15.58 -8.72
C THR A 211 19.64 16.52 -9.29
N SER A 212 18.45 16.54 -8.69
CA SER A 212 17.29 17.17 -9.32
C SER A 212 16.65 18.29 -8.50
N ILE A 213 16.97 18.44 -7.22
CA ILE A 213 16.42 19.55 -6.41
C ILE A 213 17.43 20.70 -6.36
N THR A 214 17.07 21.80 -7.02
CA THR A 214 17.91 22.99 -7.16
C THR A 214 17.23 24.24 -6.62
N ALA A 215 18.03 25.26 -6.29
CA ALA A 215 17.57 26.63 -6.07
C ALA A 215 18.62 27.58 -6.65
N ASN A 216 18.20 28.54 -7.46
CA ASN A 216 19.11 29.45 -8.18
C ASN A 216 20.21 28.70 -8.94
N ALA A 217 19.82 27.63 -9.67
CA ALA A 217 20.71 26.72 -10.41
C ALA A 217 21.77 25.98 -9.56
N SER A 218 21.67 26.02 -8.23
CA SER A 218 22.58 25.32 -7.32
C SER A 218 21.86 24.16 -6.63
N GLN A 219 22.55 23.06 -6.41
CA GLN A 219 22.01 21.90 -5.70
C GLN A 219 21.69 22.26 -4.24
N VAL A 220 20.50 21.88 -3.76
CA VAL A 220 20.04 22.13 -2.39
C VAL A 220 20.56 21.05 -1.45
N TRP A 221 20.49 19.77 -1.86
CA TRP A 221 20.93 18.64 -1.03
C TRP A 221 22.38 18.27 -1.36
N LYS A 222 23.31 18.50 -0.43
CA LYS A 222 24.74 18.20 -0.60
C LYS A 222 25.14 16.98 0.23
N ALA A 223 26.24 16.32 -0.12
CA ALA A 223 26.73 15.11 0.54
C ALA A 223 26.96 15.26 2.06
N GLU A 224 27.34 16.45 2.53
CA GLU A 224 27.57 16.74 3.95
C GLU A 224 26.30 16.73 4.81
N THR A 225 25.13 16.90 4.21
CA THR A 225 23.83 16.84 4.91
C THR A 225 23.32 15.42 5.11
N SER A 226 23.88 14.44 4.40
CA SER A 226 23.50 13.02 4.42
C SER A 226 24.00 12.24 5.64
N THR A 227 25.04 12.69 6.34
CA THR A 227 25.74 11.89 7.37
C THR A 227 25.00 11.76 8.71
N ALA A 228 23.83 12.37 8.89
CA ALA A 228 23.10 12.37 10.17
C ALA A 228 22.10 11.21 10.36
N ALA A 229 21.97 10.26 9.44
CA ALA A 229 20.82 9.34 9.40
C ALA A 229 21.15 7.85 9.27
N ASN A 230 22.25 7.34 9.84
CA ASN A 230 22.39 5.87 9.92
C ASN A 230 22.99 5.37 11.24
N PRO A 231 22.16 5.10 12.25
CA PRO A 231 22.47 4.08 13.23
C PRO A 231 21.69 2.82 12.91
N ALA A 232 22.04 2.14 11.80
CA ALA A 232 21.46 0.84 11.53
C ALA A 232 22.37 -0.25 12.06
N SER A 233 21.73 -1.30 12.59
CA SER A 233 22.23 -2.62 12.91
C SER A 233 23.18 -2.73 14.13
N LYS A 234 22.56 -2.79 15.30
CA LYS A 234 22.99 -3.80 16.29
C LYS A 234 21.75 -4.67 16.57
N SER A 235 21.64 -5.75 15.82
CA SER A 235 20.92 -6.95 16.23
C SER A 235 21.51 -7.37 17.58
N LYS A 236 20.70 -7.37 18.62
CA LYS A 236 20.95 -8.20 19.79
C LYS A 236 20.20 -9.49 19.59
N GLU A 237 20.96 -10.56 19.78
CA GLU A 237 20.57 -11.95 19.90
C GLU A 237 19.36 -12.18 20.79
#